data_44c4c8841efe31ec246e27922ae6e907
#
_entry.id   44c4c8841efe31ec246e27922ae6e907
#
_cell.length_a   1.000
_cell.length_b   1.000
_cell.length_c   1.000
_cell.angle_alpha   90.00
_cell.angle_beta   90.00
_cell.angle_gamma   90.00
#
_symmetry.space_group_name_H-M   'P 1'
#
loop_
_entity.id
_entity.type
_entity.pdbx_description
1 polymer ?
#
loop_
_entity_poly.entity_id
_entity_poly.type
_entity_poly.pdbx_seq_one_letter_code
_entity_poly.pdbx_strand_id
1 'polypeptide(L)'
;MNRFLKIIGYGLSLAQYVIWLLVFLLLIGVVGIFFGGQTSHGSFILDYGNFIINIPIIFPLLVLFMTIAMCFIVIKLLKIWSILMIDFSDGKYFNFKNLKYLKKSFLFLLGLTIFQLSINLIFNYLNIDNVSGLFDLSIKNYFVNISFLILNYLLIIVFKKGEKIQKDNEEII
;
A
#
# COMPACT_ATOMS: atom_id res chain seq x y z
N MET A 1 -12.20 20.29 -16.51
CA MET A 1 -11.38 19.81 -15.39
C MET A 1 -12.12 18.75 -14.55
N ASN A 2 -13.38 18.96 -14.24
CA ASN A 2 -14.15 18.04 -13.38
C ASN A 2 -14.30 16.60 -13.94
N ARG A 3 -14.45 16.43 -15.26
CA ARG A 3 -14.59 15.08 -15.87
C ARG A 3 -13.32 14.24 -15.75
N PHE A 4 -12.15 14.85 -15.86
CA PHE A 4 -10.86 14.16 -15.75
C PHE A 4 -10.63 13.59 -14.33
N LEU A 5 -10.90 14.38 -13.28
CA LEU A 5 -10.79 13.92 -11.89
C LEU A 5 -11.75 12.76 -11.62
N LYS A 6 -12.96 12.81 -12.21
CA LYS A 6 -13.95 11.75 -12.08
C LYS A 6 -13.49 10.44 -12.74
N ILE A 7 -12.87 10.54 -13.90
CA ILE A 7 -12.27 9.38 -14.60
C ILE A 7 -11.15 8.76 -13.75
N ILE A 8 -10.25 9.60 -13.19
CA ILE A 8 -9.20 9.12 -12.27
C ILE A 8 -9.84 8.41 -11.07
N GLY A 9 -10.85 8.99 -10.45
CA GLY A 9 -11.56 8.39 -9.32
C GLY A 9 -12.11 7.00 -9.64
N TYR A 10 -12.75 6.84 -10.79
CA TYR A 10 -13.25 5.52 -11.24
C TYR A 10 -12.11 4.57 -11.59
N GLY A 11 -11.04 5.04 -12.22
CA GLY A 11 -9.84 4.25 -12.49
C GLY A 11 -9.21 3.68 -11.20
N LEU A 12 -9.10 4.50 -10.16
CA LEU A 12 -8.64 4.06 -8.83
C LEU A 12 -9.57 3.03 -8.21
N SER A 13 -10.89 3.20 -8.39
CA SER A 13 -11.88 2.20 -7.94
C SER A 13 -11.72 0.87 -8.69
N LEU A 14 -11.45 0.91 -9.98
CA LEU A 14 -11.21 -0.29 -10.79
C LEU A 14 -9.92 -0.99 -10.37
N ALA A 15 -8.86 -0.22 -10.08
CA ALA A 15 -7.60 -0.75 -9.58
C ALA A 15 -7.76 -1.53 -8.26
N GLN A 16 -8.74 -1.20 -7.42
CA GLN A 16 -9.04 -1.96 -6.21
C GLN A 16 -9.42 -3.42 -6.53
N TYR A 17 -10.19 -3.66 -7.58
CA TYR A 17 -10.58 -5.03 -7.98
C TYR A 17 -9.38 -5.85 -8.44
N VAL A 18 -8.41 -5.21 -9.12
CA VAL A 18 -7.15 -5.86 -9.51
C VAL A 18 -6.36 -6.29 -8.28
N ILE A 19 -6.27 -5.43 -7.25
CA ILE A 19 -5.59 -5.79 -6.00
C ILE A 19 -6.34 -6.91 -5.24
N TRP A 20 -7.67 -6.93 -5.27
CA TRP A 20 -8.45 -8.03 -4.70
C TRP A 20 -8.15 -9.37 -5.38
N LEU A 21 -8.01 -9.38 -6.70
CA LEU A 21 -7.60 -10.57 -7.45
C LEU A 21 -6.20 -11.02 -7.01
N LEU A 22 -5.26 -10.07 -6.83
CA LEU A 22 -3.91 -10.37 -6.33
C LEU A 22 -3.95 -10.97 -4.92
N VAL A 23 -4.77 -10.44 -4.01
CA VAL A 23 -4.98 -11.03 -2.67
C VAL A 23 -5.46 -12.47 -2.78
N PHE A 24 -6.41 -12.74 -3.68
CA PHE A 24 -6.91 -14.09 -3.90
C PHE A 24 -5.80 -15.04 -4.40
N LEU A 25 -4.95 -14.60 -5.33
CA LEU A 25 -3.81 -15.38 -5.80
C LEU A 25 -2.78 -15.64 -4.67
N LEU A 26 -2.52 -14.66 -3.81
CA LEU A 26 -1.63 -14.82 -2.66
C LEU A 26 -2.20 -15.83 -1.65
N LEU A 27 -3.50 -15.86 -1.44
CA LEU A 27 -4.15 -16.87 -0.59
C LEU A 27 -3.99 -18.29 -1.17
N ILE A 28 -4.10 -18.44 -2.49
CA ILE A 28 -3.77 -19.71 -3.16
C ILE A 28 -2.30 -20.08 -2.93
N GLY A 29 -1.40 -19.09 -2.98
CA GLY A 29 0.02 -19.29 -2.68
C GLY A 29 0.26 -19.81 -1.25
N VAL A 30 -0.47 -19.28 -0.25
CA VAL A 30 -0.41 -19.80 1.12
C VAL A 30 -0.83 -21.26 1.17
N VAL A 31 -1.94 -21.61 0.52
CA VAL A 31 -2.42 -23.01 0.44
C VAL A 31 -1.39 -23.87 -0.30
N GLY A 32 -0.80 -23.35 -1.38
CA GLY A 32 0.21 -24.05 -2.16
C GLY A 32 1.47 -24.44 -1.36
N ILE A 33 1.88 -23.61 -0.41
CA ILE A 33 3.01 -23.93 0.49
C ILE A 33 2.70 -25.20 1.32
N PHE A 34 1.46 -25.39 1.78
CA PHE A 34 1.09 -26.54 2.60
C PHE A 34 0.86 -27.81 1.78
N PHE A 35 0.29 -27.71 0.58
CA PHE A 35 -0.14 -28.87 -0.21
C PHE A 35 0.78 -29.20 -1.39
N GLY A 36 1.48 -28.23 -1.94
CA GLY A 36 2.33 -28.40 -3.14
C GLY A 36 3.81 -28.26 -2.86
N GLY A 37 4.19 -27.94 -1.63
CA GLY A 37 5.56 -27.60 -1.29
C GLY A 37 6.46 -28.80 -1.16
N GLN A 38 7.67 -28.67 -1.65
CA GLN A 38 8.79 -29.54 -1.27
C GLN A 38 9.18 -29.22 0.18
N THR A 39 8.32 -29.64 1.11
CA THR A 39 8.56 -29.45 2.53
C THR A 39 9.22 -30.70 3.12
N SER A 40 10.46 -30.60 3.56
CA SER A 40 11.12 -31.62 4.34
C SER A 40 11.41 -31.10 5.73
N HIS A 41 10.91 -31.80 6.75
CA HIS A 41 11.20 -31.50 8.17
C HIS A 41 11.00 -30.03 8.61
N GLY A 42 9.92 -29.36 8.14
CA GLY A 42 9.61 -27.99 8.53
C GLY A 42 10.40 -26.92 7.78
N SER A 43 11.10 -27.29 6.74
CA SER A 43 11.79 -26.35 5.83
C SER A 43 11.12 -26.35 4.45
N PHE A 44 11.13 -25.18 3.81
CA PHE A 44 10.67 -24.95 2.46
C PHE A 44 11.87 -24.91 1.51
N ILE A 45 11.85 -25.74 0.47
CA ILE A 45 12.93 -25.83 -0.50
C ILE A 45 12.54 -25.05 -1.74
N LEU A 46 13.31 -24.00 -2.04
CA LEU A 46 13.21 -23.26 -3.29
C LEU A 46 14.32 -23.74 -4.23
N ASP A 47 13.92 -24.32 -5.36
CA ASP A 47 14.83 -24.73 -6.43
C ASP A 47 14.81 -23.67 -7.54
N TYR A 48 15.90 -22.92 -7.66
CA TYR A 48 16.14 -21.95 -8.72
C TYR A 48 17.19 -22.48 -9.73
N GLY A 49 17.02 -23.69 -10.19
CA GLY A 49 17.84 -24.29 -11.25
C GLY A 49 19.31 -24.55 -10.89
N ASN A 50 20.01 -23.63 -10.26
CA ASN A 50 21.40 -23.78 -9.81
C ASN A 50 21.59 -23.54 -8.30
N PHE A 51 20.55 -23.09 -7.59
CA PHE A 51 20.61 -22.78 -6.17
C PHE A 51 19.42 -23.44 -5.46
N ILE A 52 19.73 -24.31 -4.51
CA ILE A 52 18.74 -24.88 -3.59
C ILE A 52 18.83 -24.09 -2.30
N ILE A 53 17.78 -23.32 -2.01
CA ILE A 53 17.68 -22.53 -0.78
C ILE A 53 16.72 -23.28 0.16
N ASN A 54 17.23 -23.64 1.33
CA ASN A 54 16.45 -24.32 2.36
C ASN A 54 16.12 -23.30 3.48
N ILE A 55 14.85 -22.92 3.59
CA ILE A 55 14.39 -21.87 4.52
C ILE A 55 13.35 -22.45 5.45
N PRO A 56 13.37 -22.11 6.76
CA PRO A 56 12.28 -22.46 7.66
C PRO A 56 10.93 -21.98 7.09
N ILE A 57 9.92 -22.81 7.05
CA ILE A 57 8.59 -22.57 6.46
C ILE A 57 7.90 -21.32 7.04
N ILE A 58 8.28 -20.92 8.25
CA ILE A 58 7.75 -19.74 8.94
C ILE A 58 8.04 -18.44 8.17
N PHE A 59 9.20 -18.34 7.50
CA PHE A 59 9.61 -17.12 6.80
C PHE A 59 8.77 -16.86 5.54
N PRO A 60 8.62 -17.80 4.58
CA PRO A 60 7.76 -17.56 3.42
C PRO A 60 6.31 -17.33 3.81
N LEU A 61 5.79 -18.00 4.83
CA LEU A 61 4.45 -17.73 5.35
C LEU A 61 4.33 -16.31 5.91
N LEU A 62 5.30 -15.87 6.71
CA LEU A 62 5.32 -14.53 7.31
C LEU A 62 5.37 -13.45 6.22
N VAL A 63 6.22 -13.62 5.20
CA VAL A 63 6.31 -12.69 4.06
C VAL A 63 4.98 -12.65 3.31
N LEU A 64 4.34 -13.79 3.03
CA LEU A 64 3.04 -13.83 2.36
C LEU A 64 1.95 -13.11 3.18
N PHE A 65 1.87 -13.35 4.49
CA PHE A 65 0.91 -12.66 5.34
C PHE A 65 1.16 -11.14 5.38
N MET A 66 2.42 -10.71 5.48
CA MET A 66 2.77 -9.28 5.41
C MET A 66 2.38 -8.68 4.06
N THR A 67 2.62 -9.39 2.96
CA THR A 67 2.25 -8.93 1.62
C THR A 67 0.73 -8.81 1.46
N ILE A 68 -0.03 -9.77 1.99
CA ILE A 68 -1.51 -9.68 2.02
C ILE A 68 -1.95 -8.47 2.84
N ALA A 69 -1.35 -8.22 4.01
CA ALA A 69 -1.66 -7.03 4.81
C ALA A 69 -1.37 -5.73 4.06
N MET A 70 -0.24 -5.66 3.34
CA MET A 70 0.08 -4.52 2.47
C MET A 70 -0.97 -4.33 1.37
N CYS A 71 -1.43 -5.39 0.71
CA CYS A 71 -2.51 -5.31 -0.28
C CYS A 71 -3.79 -4.71 0.31
N PHE A 72 -4.18 -5.10 1.53
CA PHE A 72 -5.32 -4.48 2.21
C PHE A 72 -5.12 -2.99 2.48
N ILE A 73 -3.92 -2.57 2.86
CA ILE A 73 -3.59 -1.15 3.04
C ILE A 73 -3.72 -0.41 1.70
N VAL A 74 -3.19 -0.98 0.61
CA VAL A 74 -3.29 -0.39 -0.73
C VAL A 74 -4.74 -0.25 -1.18
N ILE A 75 -5.59 -1.27 -0.96
CA ILE A 75 -7.04 -1.20 -1.25
C ILE A 75 -7.70 -0.02 -0.51
N LYS A 76 -7.37 0.16 0.78
CA LYS A 76 -7.90 1.29 1.57
C LYS A 76 -7.39 2.63 1.05
N LEU A 77 -6.12 2.72 0.66
CA LEU A 77 -5.54 3.92 0.05
C LEU A 77 -6.24 4.27 -1.27
N LEU A 78 -6.37 3.31 -2.18
CA LEU A 78 -7.05 3.51 -3.47
C LEU A 78 -8.50 3.97 -3.26
N LYS A 79 -9.21 3.39 -2.28
CA LYS A 79 -10.56 3.81 -1.93
C LYS A 79 -10.61 5.26 -1.46
N ILE A 80 -9.70 5.65 -0.58
CA ILE A 80 -9.63 7.03 -0.06
C ILE A 80 -9.37 8.01 -1.21
N TRP A 81 -8.36 7.74 -2.04
CA TRP A 81 -8.02 8.60 -3.14
C TRP A 81 -9.11 8.66 -4.21
N SER A 82 -9.81 7.54 -4.48
CA SER A 82 -10.98 7.54 -5.37
C SER A 82 -12.07 8.50 -4.86
N ILE A 83 -12.41 8.44 -3.58
CA ILE A 83 -13.41 9.32 -2.97
C ILE A 83 -12.96 10.79 -3.05
N LEU A 84 -11.70 11.08 -2.73
CA LEU A 84 -11.16 12.44 -2.80
C LEU A 84 -11.23 13.00 -4.24
N MET A 85 -10.88 12.21 -5.24
CA MET A 85 -10.96 12.64 -6.65
C MET A 85 -12.40 12.95 -7.08
N ILE A 86 -13.36 12.14 -6.64
CA ILE A 86 -14.79 12.37 -6.91
C ILE A 86 -15.27 13.63 -6.18
N ASP A 87 -14.99 13.77 -4.88
CA ASP A 87 -15.38 14.95 -4.11
C ASP A 87 -14.77 16.24 -4.72
N PHE A 88 -13.53 16.20 -5.20
CA PHE A 88 -12.89 17.32 -5.90
C PHE A 88 -13.52 17.61 -7.26
N SER A 89 -13.97 16.59 -7.98
CA SER A 89 -14.69 16.77 -9.24
C SER A 89 -16.02 17.48 -9.06
N ASP A 90 -16.65 17.28 -7.90
CA ASP A 90 -17.93 17.90 -7.52
C ASP A 90 -17.75 19.28 -6.84
N GLY A 91 -16.52 19.81 -6.79
CA GLY A 91 -16.21 21.13 -6.19
C GLY A 91 -16.12 21.14 -4.66
N LYS A 92 -16.20 19.97 -4.01
CA LYS A 92 -16.14 19.83 -2.56
C LYS A 92 -14.69 19.69 -2.10
N TYR A 93 -13.92 20.80 -2.12
CA TYR A 93 -12.50 20.76 -1.81
C TYR A 93 -12.24 20.71 -0.30
N PHE A 94 -12.51 21.82 0.38
CA PHE A 94 -12.13 22.05 1.77
C PHE A 94 -13.25 21.69 2.73
N ASN A 95 -13.42 20.39 3.00
CA ASN A 95 -14.36 19.92 3.99
C ASN A 95 -13.67 19.02 5.03
N PHE A 96 -14.23 18.93 6.22
CA PHE A 96 -13.73 18.12 7.33
C PHE A 96 -13.57 16.64 6.95
N LYS A 97 -14.47 16.12 6.10
CA LYS A 97 -14.43 14.73 5.61
C LYS A 97 -13.18 14.46 4.80
N ASN A 98 -12.84 15.35 3.86
CA ASN A 98 -11.66 15.22 3.02
C ASN A 98 -10.36 15.35 3.82
N LEU A 99 -10.31 16.25 4.79
CA LEU A 99 -9.19 16.35 5.72
C LEU A 99 -9.00 15.05 6.52
N LYS A 100 -10.10 14.44 7.00
CA LYS A 100 -10.04 13.15 7.70
C LYS A 100 -9.53 12.03 6.78
N TYR A 101 -9.90 12.01 5.51
CA TYR A 101 -9.41 11.04 4.53
C TYR A 101 -7.92 11.23 4.25
N LEU A 102 -7.42 12.45 4.09
CA LEU A 102 -6.00 12.73 3.91
C LEU A 102 -5.17 12.28 5.12
N LYS A 103 -5.64 12.52 6.35
CA LYS A 103 -4.98 12.02 7.56
C LYS A 103 -4.94 10.47 7.61
N LYS A 104 -6.03 9.81 7.23
CA LYS A 104 -6.04 8.34 7.12
C LYS A 104 -5.10 7.82 6.04
N SER A 105 -5.05 8.50 4.89
CA SER A 105 -4.12 8.18 3.81
C SER A 105 -2.67 8.25 4.29
N PHE A 106 -2.31 9.30 5.04
CA PHE A 106 -0.98 9.44 5.62
C PHE A 106 -0.60 8.27 6.54
N LEU A 107 -1.51 7.86 7.44
CA LEU A 107 -1.28 6.74 8.33
C LEU A 107 -1.12 5.41 7.57
N PHE A 108 -1.91 5.20 6.52
CA PHE A 108 -1.80 4.01 5.68
C PHE A 108 -0.49 3.97 4.88
N LEU A 109 -0.05 5.11 4.33
CA LEU A 109 1.24 5.23 3.64
C LEU A 109 2.41 4.94 4.60
N LEU A 110 2.34 5.45 5.82
CA LEU A 110 3.34 5.19 6.85
C LEU A 110 3.35 3.70 7.22
N GLY A 111 2.19 3.08 7.42
CA GLY A 111 2.05 1.66 7.68
C GLY A 111 2.63 0.80 6.55
N LEU A 112 2.35 1.15 5.30
CA LEU A 112 2.89 0.47 4.12
C LEU A 112 4.42 0.52 4.09
N THR A 113 5.01 1.69 4.40
CA THR A 113 6.47 1.86 4.47
C THR A 113 7.08 1.00 5.57
N ILE A 114 6.42 0.91 6.74
CA ILE A 114 6.88 0.07 7.85
C ILE A 114 6.85 -1.42 7.47
N PHE A 115 5.76 -1.89 6.84
CA PHE A 115 5.67 -3.28 6.38
C PHE A 115 6.76 -3.60 5.35
N GLN A 116 7.00 -2.70 4.41
CA GLN A 116 8.04 -2.85 3.40
C GLN A 116 9.44 -2.97 4.05
N LEU A 117 9.74 -2.10 5.03
CA LEU A 117 10.98 -2.18 5.81
C LEU A 117 11.11 -3.53 6.54
N SER A 118 10.02 -3.99 7.16
CA SER A 118 10.02 -5.26 7.90
C SER A 118 10.31 -6.45 6.99
N ILE A 119 9.70 -6.50 5.80
CA ILE A 119 9.94 -7.56 4.82
C ILE A 119 11.41 -7.53 4.35
N ASN A 120 11.94 -6.36 4.05
CA ASN A 120 13.33 -6.21 3.66
C ASN A 120 14.32 -6.67 4.73
N LEU A 121 14.05 -6.37 6.00
CA LEU A 121 14.87 -6.86 7.11
C LEU A 121 14.86 -8.39 7.18
N ILE A 122 13.72 -9.05 6.90
CA ILE A 122 13.63 -10.51 6.86
C ILE A 122 14.51 -11.07 5.72
N PHE A 123 14.41 -10.52 4.52
CA PHE A 123 15.24 -10.95 3.39
C PHE A 123 16.74 -10.78 3.67
N ASN A 124 17.14 -9.64 4.24
CA ASN A 124 18.53 -9.39 4.64
C ASN A 124 19.00 -10.39 5.72
N TYR A 125 18.18 -10.68 6.72
CA TYR A 125 18.51 -11.64 7.76
C TYR A 125 18.75 -13.04 7.20
N LEU A 126 17.98 -13.42 6.19
CA LEU A 126 18.10 -14.72 5.53
C LEU A 126 19.21 -14.78 4.46
N ASN A 127 19.89 -13.67 4.17
CA ASN A 127 20.86 -13.53 3.08
C ASN A 127 20.30 -14.02 1.73
N ILE A 128 19.01 -13.74 1.47
CA ILE A 128 18.32 -14.10 0.23
C ILE A 128 18.22 -12.85 -0.63
N ASP A 129 18.69 -12.95 -1.88
CA ASP A 129 18.51 -11.88 -2.85
C ASP A 129 17.03 -11.69 -3.18
N ASN A 130 16.56 -10.45 -3.06
CA ASN A 130 15.21 -10.10 -3.39
C ASN A 130 15.04 -10.00 -4.91
N VAL A 131 14.82 -11.14 -5.55
CA VAL A 131 14.68 -11.26 -7.02
C VAL A 131 13.45 -10.49 -7.54
N SER A 132 12.45 -10.26 -6.69
CA SER A 132 11.19 -9.62 -7.13
C SER A 132 11.31 -8.12 -7.39
N GLY A 133 12.35 -7.46 -6.87
CA GLY A 133 12.51 -5.99 -6.93
C GLY A 133 11.40 -5.19 -6.22
N LEU A 134 10.30 -5.85 -5.81
CA LEU A 134 9.16 -5.21 -5.15
C LEU A 134 9.48 -4.73 -3.73
N PHE A 135 10.47 -5.34 -3.10
CA PHE A 135 10.87 -5.08 -1.72
C PHE A 135 12.36 -4.76 -1.62
N ASP A 136 12.92 -4.19 -2.67
CA ASP A 136 14.34 -3.83 -2.67
C ASP A 136 14.63 -2.73 -1.63
N LEU A 137 15.71 -2.93 -0.85
CA LEU A 137 16.24 -1.98 0.14
C LEU A 137 16.95 -0.78 -0.49
N SER A 138 16.87 -0.63 -1.82
CA SER A 138 17.53 0.51 -2.45
C SER A 138 16.93 1.81 -1.92
N ILE A 139 17.79 2.76 -1.59
CA ILE A 139 17.42 4.13 -1.17
C ILE A 139 16.42 4.74 -2.16
N LYS A 140 16.49 4.37 -3.43
CA LYS A 140 15.62 4.83 -4.51
C LYS A 140 14.14 4.50 -4.26
N ASN A 141 13.83 3.30 -3.78
CA ASN A 141 12.45 2.87 -3.51
C ASN A 141 11.86 3.56 -2.27
N TYR A 142 12.70 3.80 -1.23
CA TYR A 142 12.28 4.58 -0.07
C TYR A 142 12.09 6.06 -0.40
N PHE A 143 12.87 6.61 -1.31
CA PHE A 143 12.73 7.99 -1.75
C PHE A 143 11.33 8.26 -2.32
N VAL A 144 10.78 7.34 -3.09
CA VAL A 144 9.41 7.43 -3.62
C VAL A 144 8.38 7.46 -2.49
N ASN A 145 8.48 6.53 -1.53
CA ASN A 145 7.56 6.48 -0.39
C ASN A 145 7.64 7.74 0.48
N ILE A 146 8.84 8.20 0.77
CA ILE A 146 9.07 9.43 1.55
C ILE A 146 8.49 10.64 0.81
N SER A 147 8.68 10.73 -0.50
CA SER A 147 8.12 11.81 -1.32
C SER A 147 6.59 11.83 -1.26
N PHE A 148 5.94 10.66 -1.35
CA PHE A 148 4.48 10.55 -1.18
C PHE A 148 4.01 10.93 0.22
N LEU A 149 4.76 10.57 1.27
CA LEU A 149 4.45 10.97 2.65
C LEU A 149 4.54 12.49 2.82
N ILE A 150 5.61 13.11 2.32
CA ILE A 150 5.79 14.57 2.37
C ILE A 150 4.66 15.27 1.61
N LEU A 151 4.35 14.82 0.39
CA LEU A 151 3.29 15.40 -0.43
C LEU A 151 1.93 15.28 0.26
N ASN A 152 1.61 14.13 0.84
CA ASN A 152 0.36 13.93 1.58
C ASN A 152 0.30 14.83 2.83
N TYR A 153 1.41 14.99 3.54
CA TYR A 153 1.50 15.90 4.70
C TYR A 153 1.28 17.36 4.31
N LEU A 154 1.88 17.81 3.21
CA LEU A 154 1.66 19.17 2.67
C LEU A 154 0.19 19.37 2.30
N LEU A 155 -0.45 18.39 1.66
CA LEU A 155 -1.88 18.45 1.38
C LEU A 155 -2.71 18.60 2.67
N ILE A 156 -2.39 17.87 3.73
CA ILE A 156 -3.07 18.00 5.03
C ILE A 156 -2.99 19.44 5.57
N ILE A 157 -1.80 20.07 5.48
CA ILE A 157 -1.60 21.46 5.92
C ILE A 157 -2.47 22.43 5.11
N VAL A 158 -2.44 22.29 3.77
CA VAL A 158 -3.22 23.14 2.86
C VAL A 158 -4.71 22.99 3.13
N PHE A 159 -5.21 21.76 3.24
CA PHE A 159 -6.62 21.47 3.48
C PHE A 159 -7.09 21.97 4.87
N LYS A 160 -6.25 21.86 5.89
CA LYS A 160 -6.55 22.40 7.23
C LYS A 160 -6.69 23.93 7.21
N LYS A 161 -5.82 24.62 6.44
CA LYS A 161 -5.93 26.08 6.28
C LYS A 161 -7.16 26.47 5.46
N GLY A 162 -7.42 25.74 4.36
CA GLY A 162 -8.58 25.99 3.50
C GLY A 162 -9.92 25.76 4.22
N GLU A 163 -10.03 24.71 5.03
CA GLU A 163 -11.21 24.46 5.88
C GLU A 163 -11.46 25.61 6.86
N LYS A 164 -10.39 26.14 7.48
CA LYS A 164 -10.52 27.28 8.40
C LYS A 164 -11.05 28.53 7.68
N ILE A 165 -10.45 28.87 6.54
CA ILE A 165 -10.87 30.03 5.74
C ILE A 165 -12.34 29.90 5.29
N GLN A 166 -12.74 28.69 4.88
CA GLN A 166 -14.13 28.44 4.48
C GLN A 166 -15.10 28.66 5.64
N LYS A 167 -14.78 28.16 6.83
CA LYS A 167 -15.61 28.38 8.03
C LYS A 167 -15.69 29.86 8.41
N ASP A 168 -14.55 30.55 8.44
CA ASP A 168 -14.48 31.96 8.75
C ASP A 168 -15.37 32.81 7.78
N ASN A 169 -15.43 32.39 6.48
CA ASN A 169 -16.31 33.05 5.51
C ASN A 169 -17.81 32.72 5.70
N GLU A 170 -18.12 31.48 6.11
CA GLU A 170 -19.52 31.08 6.39
C GLU A 170 -20.09 31.71 7.64
N GLU A 171 -19.24 32.13 8.60
CA GLU A 171 -19.67 32.85 9.83
C GLU A 171 -19.88 34.36 9.61
N ILE A 172 -19.45 34.93 8.47
CA ILE A 172 -19.59 36.38 8.17
C ILE A 172 -20.88 36.69 7.39
N ILE A 173 -21.57 35.66 6.88
CA ILE A 173 -22.82 35.77 6.12
C ILE A 173 -24.00 35.51 7.06
#